data_6706e8726cf650293f11b5a4072cc61b
#
_entry.id   6706e8726cf650293f11b5a4072cc61b
#
_cell.length_a   1.000
_cell.length_b   1.000
_cell.length_c   1.000
_cell.angle_alpha   90.00
_cell.angle_beta   90.00
_cell.angle_gamma   90.00
#
_symmetry.space_group_name_H-M   'P 1'
#
loop_
_entity.id
_entity.type
_entity.pdbx_description
1 polymer ?
#
loop_
_entity_poly.entity_id
_entity_poly.type
_entity_poly.pdbx_seq_one_letter_code
_entity_poly.pdbx_strand_id
1 'polypeptide(L)'
;MRQENKYNLSIIIPVYNEEKYLEPLFKDIEKYFSYDDVEVIVVNDGSYDDSDDILINLKKNSYKFEYKLITLSRNFGKGFAVREGAKNSTGKYLLLQDADLELDIKDSKEIYDIISNDEEIDCIFGSRYLSGKLKKHNYFINELIGKLNTLIFNLFFGQSLSDIHCGLKIFSRDVYNKINLSVNDFGLEIDIAAQIIKNNYFIYEVGVSYFSRTVKAGKKITWVDGLKSYYYLFKARFLDNSTSTIISIFISPIYMTYVGSYFGMGLGNTLFMIIFFLIGLIIGLHTKIISSMTIFLIIYLGSLFGDGQGKVLSVFFFFIFGIYIVNKIRKEVKRNYSNLSHLF
;
A
#
# COMPACT_ATOMS: atom_id res chain seq x y z
N MET A 1 7.32 -26.51 -7.42
CA MET A 1 6.42 -26.69 -8.57
C MET A 1 5.63 -25.41 -8.71
N ARG A 2 5.70 -24.68 -9.83
CA ARG A 2 4.74 -23.59 -10.10
C ARG A 2 3.37 -24.23 -10.23
N GLN A 3 2.41 -23.81 -9.42
CA GLN A 3 1.01 -24.20 -9.61
C GLN A 3 0.59 -23.63 -10.98
N GLU A 4 0.19 -24.47 -11.91
CA GLU A 4 -0.41 -24.02 -13.17
C GLU A 4 -1.66 -23.22 -12.83
N ASN A 5 -1.72 -21.98 -13.32
CA ASN A 5 -2.90 -21.13 -13.15
C ASN A 5 -4.02 -21.74 -13.99
N LYS A 6 -5.10 -22.14 -13.33
CA LYS A 6 -6.28 -22.72 -14.02
C LYS A 6 -7.10 -21.63 -14.74
N TYR A 7 -7.12 -20.41 -14.20
CA TYR A 7 -7.84 -19.26 -14.75
C TYR A 7 -6.86 -18.11 -15.03
N ASN A 8 -7.26 -17.20 -15.92
CA ASN A 8 -6.50 -15.96 -16.13
C ASN A 8 -6.78 -14.94 -15.02
N LEU A 9 -8.02 -14.90 -14.51
CA LEU A 9 -8.44 -13.94 -13.51
C LEU A 9 -9.18 -14.61 -12.35
N SER A 10 -8.83 -14.24 -11.11
CA SER A 10 -9.62 -14.48 -9.91
C SER A 10 -10.16 -13.16 -9.38
N ILE A 11 -11.48 -12.98 -9.37
CA ILE A 11 -12.14 -11.83 -8.74
C ILE A 11 -12.50 -12.22 -7.32
N ILE A 12 -11.92 -11.53 -6.33
CA ILE A 12 -12.12 -11.79 -4.90
C ILE A 12 -13.05 -10.72 -4.34
N ILE A 13 -14.18 -11.15 -3.81
CA ILE A 13 -15.25 -10.28 -3.32
C ILE A 13 -15.53 -10.58 -1.84
N PRO A 14 -14.99 -9.77 -0.90
CA PRO A 14 -15.39 -9.85 0.50
C PRO A 14 -16.78 -9.26 0.68
N VAL A 15 -17.68 -10.00 1.35
CA VAL A 15 -19.07 -9.61 1.62
C VAL A 15 -19.34 -9.61 3.11
N TYR A 16 -19.91 -8.54 3.63
CA TYR A 16 -20.45 -8.47 4.98
C TYR A 16 -21.63 -7.52 5.03
N ASN A 17 -22.87 -8.05 5.18
CA ASN A 17 -24.12 -7.30 5.20
C ASN A 17 -24.26 -6.35 3.99
N GLU A 18 -24.35 -6.92 2.79
CA GLU A 18 -24.48 -6.19 1.52
C GLU A 18 -25.67 -6.70 0.68
N GLU A 19 -26.72 -7.22 1.31
CA GLU A 19 -27.92 -7.82 0.69
C GLU A 19 -28.45 -7.04 -0.53
N LYS A 20 -28.44 -5.69 -0.44
CA LYS A 20 -29.01 -4.80 -1.48
C LYS A 20 -28.17 -4.68 -2.74
N TYR A 21 -26.90 -5.05 -2.67
CA TYR A 21 -25.93 -4.79 -3.74
C TYR A 21 -25.49 -6.06 -4.47
N LEU A 22 -25.74 -7.24 -3.92
CA LEU A 22 -25.24 -8.50 -4.46
C LEU A 22 -25.82 -8.84 -5.84
N GLU A 23 -27.15 -8.76 -6.02
CA GLU A 23 -27.76 -9.07 -7.32
C GLU A 23 -27.31 -8.09 -8.43
N PRO A 24 -27.32 -6.75 -8.21
CA PRO A 24 -26.76 -5.80 -9.17
C PRO A 24 -25.28 -6.06 -9.47
N LEU A 25 -24.47 -6.36 -8.43
CA LEU A 25 -23.04 -6.67 -8.59
C LEU A 25 -22.83 -7.87 -9.51
N PHE A 26 -23.54 -8.98 -9.28
CA PHE A 26 -23.43 -10.18 -10.11
C PHE A 26 -23.87 -9.96 -11.54
N LYS A 27 -24.91 -9.16 -11.75
CA LYS A 27 -25.36 -8.76 -13.09
C LYS A 27 -24.28 -7.97 -13.85
N ASP A 28 -23.57 -7.08 -13.15
CA ASP A 28 -22.48 -6.33 -13.75
C ASP A 28 -21.25 -7.22 -13.99
N ILE A 29 -20.92 -8.13 -13.07
CA ILE A 29 -19.85 -9.12 -13.27
C ILE A 29 -20.16 -9.98 -14.51
N GLU A 30 -21.37 -10.52 -14.63
CA GLU A 30 -21.78 -11.30 -15.78
C GLU A 30 -21.68 -10.51 -17.09
N LYS A 31 -22.02 -9.23 -17.07
CA LYS A 31 -21.92 -8.35 -18.23
C LYS A 31 -20.49 -8.13 -18.71
N TYR A 32 -19.53 -7.95 -17.78
CA TYR A 32 -18.17 -7.54 -18.11
C TYR A 32 -17.13 -8.67 -18.05
N PHE A 33 -17.41 -9.76 -17.31
CA PHE A 33 -16.49 -10.87 -17.04
C PHE A 33 -17.11 -12.25 -17.38
N SER A 34 -17.92 -12.32 -18.42
CA SER A 34 -18.57 -13.57 -18.85
C SER A 34 -17.62 -14.41 -19.70
N TYR A 35 -16.56 -14.98 -19.08
CA TYR A 35 -15.53 -15.77 -19.74
C TYR A 35 -15.21 -17.04 -18.96
N ASP A 36 -14.91 -18.14 -19.67
CA ASP A 36 -14.61 -19.45 -19.07
C ASP A 36 -13.26 -19.45 -18.30
N ASP A 37 -12.39 -18.46 -18.52
CA ASP A 37 -11.09 -18.31 -17.90
C ASP A 37 -11.12 -17.36 -16.67
N VAL A 38 -12.30 -17.05 -16.16
CA VAL A 38 -12.52 -16.22 -14.96
C VAL A 38 -13.14 -17.06 -13.84
N GLU A 39 -12.64 -16.90 -12.63
CA GLU A 39 -13.30 -17.38 -11.42
C GLU A 39 -13.68 -16.20 -10.51
N VAL A 40 -14.86 -16.27 -9.93
CA VAL A 40 -15.39 -15.29 -8.96
C VAL A 40 -15.48 -15.99 -7.61
N ILE A 41 -14.73 -15.48 -6.64
CA ILE A 41 -14.65 -16.04 -5.29
C ILE A 41 -15.25 -15.04 -4.32
N VAL A 42 -16.43 -15.37 -3.83
CA VAL A 42 -17.12 -14.57 -2.83
C VAL A 42 -16.87 -15.15 -1.45
N VAL A 43 -16.45 -14.28 -0.53
CA VAL A 43 -16.24 -14.64 0.87
C VAL A 43 -17.24 -13.89 1.72
N ASN A 44 -18.27 -14.59 2.18
CA ASN A 44 -19.24 -14.07 3.14
C ASN A 44 -18.59 -14.08 4.54
N ASP A 45 -18.25 -12.91 5.05
CA ASP A 45 -17.58 -12.71 6.33
C ASP A 45 -18.58 -12.70 7.51
N GLY A 46 -19.42 -13.74 7.56
CA GLY A 46 -20.38 -13.94 8.65
C GLY A 46 -21.47 -12.87 8.68
N SER A 47 -22.10 -12.57 7.53
CA SER A 47 -23.25 -11.66 7.46
C SER A 47 -24.42 -12.15 8.30
N TYR A 48 -25.20 -11.21 8.83
CA TYR A 48 -26.41 -11.48 9.60
C TYR A 48 -27.70 -10.95 8.95
N ASP A 49 -27.57 -10.30 7.76
CA ASP A 49 -28.67 -9.93 6.87
C ASP A 49 -28.93 -11.04 5.85
N ASP A 50 -29.76 -10.80 4.85
CA ASP A 50 -30.11 -11.78 3.82
C ASP A 50 -28.98 -12.05 2.80
N SER A 51 -27.75 -11.54 3.01
CA SER A 51 -26.62 -11.72 2.10
C SER A 51 -26.29 -13.19 1.85
N ASP A 52 -26.33 -14.07 2.88
CA ASP A 52 -26.00 -15.50 2.73
C ASP A 52 -26.98 -16.22 1.83
N ASP A 53 -28.29 -16.02 2.07
CA ASP A 53 -29.36 -16.61 1.27
C ASP A 53 -29.32 -16.15 -0.19
N ILE A 54 -29.06 -14.87 -0.42
CA ILE A 54 -28.89 -14.32 -1.77
C ILE A 54 -27.70 -14.96 -2.47
N LEU A 55 -26.54 -15.07 -1.81
CA LEU A 55 -25.34 -15.68 -2.39
C LEU A 55 -25.53 -17.16 -2.72
N ILE A 56 -26.22 -17.92 -1.87
CA ILE A 56 -26.58 -19.32 -2.13
C ILE A 56 -27.53 -19.42 -3.34
N ASN A 57 -28.49 -18.50 -3.47
CA ASN A 57 -29.41 -18.47 -4.60
C ASN A 57 -28.69 -18.09 -5.90
N LEU A 58 -27.80 -17.10 -5.87
CA LEU A 58 -26.95 -16.72 -7.02
C LEU A 58 -26.09 -17.90 -7.50
N LYS A 59 -25.66 -18.80 -6.63
CA LYS A 59 -24.89 -19.98 -6.98
C LYS A 59 -25.68 -21.00 -7.83
N LYS A 60 -27.00 -20.94 -7.82
CA LYS A 60 -27.87 -21.81 -8.65
C LYS A 60 -27.92 -21.37 -10.10
N ASN A 61 -27.49 -20.16 -10.42
CA ASN A 61 -27.44 -19.64 -11.78
C ASN A 61 -26.29 -20.28 -12.57
N SER A 62 -26.47 -20.40 -13.88
CA SER A 62 -25.42 -20.86 -14.79
C SER A 62 -24.68 -19.65 -15.33
N TYR A 63 -23.55 -19.31 -14.72
CA TYR A 63 -22.63 -18.29 -15.21
C TYR A 63 -21.60 -18.90 -16.18
N LYS A 64 -21.01 -18.07 -17.05
CA LYS A 64 -19.85 -18.47 -17.86
C LYS A 64 -18.53 -18.47 -17.06
N PHE A 65 -18.48 -17.80 -15.92
CA PHE A 65 -17.36 -17.85 -15.00
C PHE A 65 -17.59 -18.90 -13.91
N GLU A 66 -16.52 -19.42 -13.33
CA GLU A 66 -16.61 -20.30 -12.16
C GLU A 66 -16.98 -19.47 -10.92
N TYR A 67 -18.07 -19.87 -10.21
CA TYR A 67 -18.49 -19.20 -8.99
C TYR A 67 -18.19 -20.06 -7.75
N LYS A 68 -17.40 -19.52 -6.82
CA LYS A 68 -17.08 -20.13 -5.53
C LYS A 68 -17.58 -19.26 -4.39
N LEU A 69 -18.32 -19.86 -3.45
CA LEU A 69 -18.81 -19.22 -2.24
C LEU A 69 -18.10 -19.84 -1.01
N ILE A 70 -17.53 -19.00 -0.18
CA ILE A 70 -16.94 -19.34 1.12
C ILE A 70 -17.70 -18.57 2.18
N THR A 71 -18.37 -19.28 3.11
CA THR A 71 -19.09 -18.65 4.23
C THR A 71 -18.32 -18.86 5.52
N LEU A 72 -17.95 -17.75 6.18
CA LEU A 72 -17.26 -17.76 7.46
C LEU A 72 -18.27 -17.80 8.62
N SER A 73 -17.90 -18.41 9.74
CA SER A 73 -18.78 -18.59 10.89
C SER A 73 -19.11 -17.30 11.65
N ARG A 74 -18.33 -16.25 11.46
CA ARG A 74 -18.52 -14.91 12.06
C ARG A 74 -17.69 -13.89 11.28
N ASN A 75 -17.88 -12.61 11.59
CA ASN A 75 -17.05 -11.54 11.04
C ASN A 75 -15.60 -11.61 11.59
N PHE A 76 -14.64 -11.81 10.69
CA PHE A 76 -13.20 -11.78 10.95
C PHE A 76 -12.52 -10.54 10.38
N GLY A 77 -13.23 -9.75 9.57
CA GLY A 77 -12.79 -8.51 8.93
C GLY A 77 -12.39 -8.68 7.45
N LYS A 78 -12.48 -7.58 6.70
CA LYS A 78 -12.25 -7.52 5.26
C LYS A 78 -10.93 -8.18 4.85
N GLY A 79 -9.84 -7.89 5.57
CA GLY A 79 -8.53 -8.43 5.25
C GLY A 79 -8.45 -9.94 5.41
N PHE A 80 -9.12 -10.50 6.42
CA PHE A 80 -9.21 -11.94 6.58
C PHE A 80 -9.99 -12.58 5.42
N ALA A 81 -11.15 -12.03 5.09
CA ALA A 81 -11.99 -12.51 3.98
C ALA A 81 -11.23 -12.47 2.64
N VAL A 82 -10.50 -11.40 2.35
CA VAL A 82 -9.66 -11.29 1.13
C VAL A 82 -8.58 -12.38 1.11
N ARG A 83 -7.88 -12.63 2.23
CA ARG A 83 -6.86 -13.70 2.28
C ARG A 83 -7.48 -15.09 2.07
N GLU A 84 -8.63 -15.38 2.65
CA GLU A 84 -9.32 -16.66 2.44
C GLU A 84 -9.75 -16.82 0.97
N GLY A 85 -10.28 -15.77 0.35
CA GLY A 85 -10.58 -15.76 -1.09
C GLY A 85 -9.32 -16.00 -1.94
N ALA A 86 -8.25 -15.27 -1.68
CA ALA A 86 -7.00 -15.40 -2.41
C ALA A 86 -6.35 -16.78 -2.27
N LYS A 87 -6.42 -17.39 -1.09
CA LYS A 87 -5.93 -18.76 -0.83
C LYS A 87 -6.68 -19.81 -1.64
N ASN A 88 -7.98 -19.60 -1.88
CA ASN A 88 -8.83 -20.52 -2.63
C ASN A 88 -8.88 -20.19 -4.13
N SER A 89 -8.09 -19.23 -4.59
CA SER A 89 -8.02 -18.76 -5.97
C SER A 89 -6.86 -19.39 -6.73
N THR A 90 -7.00 -19.52 -8.05
CA THR A 90 -6.01 -20.14 -8.95
C THR A 90 -5.72 -19.34 -10.20
N GLY A 91 -6.25 -18.11 -10.31
CA GLY A 91 -6.03 -17.24 -11.47
C GLY A 91 -4.62 -16.63 -11.52
N LYS A 92 -4.15 -16.35 -12.74
CA LYS A 92 -2.89 -15.64 -13.00
C LYS A 92 -2.87 -14.26 -12.33
N TYR A 93 -4.00 -13.55 -12.38
CA TYR A 93 -4.20 -12.26 -11.72
C TYR A 93 -5.25 -12.36 -10.63
N LEU A 94 -5.08 -11.59 -9.55
CA LEU A 94 -6.02 -11.45 -8.46
C LEU A 94 -6.57 -10.01 -8.49
N LEU A 95 -7.87 -9.89 -8.69
CA LEU A 95 -8.62 -8.63 -8.65
C LEU A 95 -9.42 -8.57 -7.35
N LEU A 96 -9.18 -7.56 -6.54
CA LEU A 96 -9.96 -7.26 -5.34
C LEU A 96 -11.10 -6.32 -5.73
N GLN A 97 -12.34 -6.73 -5.46
CA GLN A 97 -13.55 -5.97 -5.75
C GLN A 97 -14.44 -5.89 -4.51
N ASP A 98 -14.78 -4.68 -4.09
CA ASP A 98 -15.74 -4.48 -2.99
C ASP A 98 -17.17 -4.79 -3.46
N ALA A 99 -18.00 -5.35 -2.58
CA ALA A 99 -19.37 -5.77 -2.89
C ALA A 99 -20.38 -4.60 -2.90
N ASP A 100 -19.96 -3.40 -2.55
CA ASP A 100 -20.84 -2.29 -2.17
C ASP A 100 -21.21 -1.34 -3.32
N LEU A 101 -20.74 -1.62 -4.54
CA LEU A 101 -20.93 -0.82 -5.75
C LEU A 101 -20.48 0.66 -5.63
N GLU A 102 -19.64 1.00 -4.64
CA GLU A 102 -19.00 2.32 -4.63
C GLU A 102 -17.99 2.46 -5.79
N LEU A 103 -17.43 1.33 -6.27
CA LEU A 103 -16.53 1.23 -7.42
C LEU A 103 -17.21 0.46 -8.56
N ASP A 104 -17.09 0.97 -9.78
CA ASP A 104 -17.75 0.42 -10.96
C ASP A 104 -17.00 -0.82 -11.48
N ILE A 105 -17.72 -1.92 -11.73
CA ILE A 105 -17.18 -3.14 -12.33
C ILE A 105 -16.59 -2.89 -13.74
N LYS A 106 -17.09 -1.90 -14.45
CA LYS A 106 -16.51 -1.47 -15.73
C LYS A 106 -15.04 -1.02 -15.56
N ASP A 107 -14.74 -0.28 -14.49
CA ASP A 107 -13.36 0.15 -14.21
C ASP A 107 -12.48 -1.04 -13.84
N SER A 108 -13.04 -2.05 -13.16
CA SER A 108 -12.35 -3.31 -12.86
C SER A 108 -11.97 -4.06 -14.13
N LYS A 109 -12.87 -4.08 -15.13
CA LYS A 109 -12.58 -4.66 -16.45
C LYS A 109 -11.48 -3.90 -17.19
N GLU A 110 -11.53 -2.56 -17.17
CA GLU A 110 -10.51 -1.71 -17.79
C GLU A 110 -9.13 -1.96 -17.20
N ILE A 111 -9.03 -2.04 -15.87
CA ILE A 111 -7.77 -2.33 -15.17
C ILE A 111 -7.27 -3.74 -15.50
N TYR A 112 -8.15 -4.73 -15.56
CA TYR A 112 -7.79 -6.09 -15.97
C TYR A 112 -7.29 -6.13 -17.42
N ASP A 113 -7.92 -5.41 -18.35
CA ASP A 113 -7.49 -5.36 -19.74
C ASP A 113 -6.08 -4.73 -19.87
N ILE A 114 -5.76 -3.71 -19.07
CA ILE A 114 -4.42 -3.11 -19.07
C ILE A 114 -3.37 -4.13 -18.62
N ILE A 115 -3.55 -4.74 -17.43
CA ILE A 115 -2.54 -5.65 -16.87
C ILE A 115 -2.41 -6.96 -17.66
N SER A 116 -3.49 -7.43 -18.30
CA SER A 116 -3.47 -8.67 -19.08
C SER A 116 -2.75 -8.51 -20.42
N ASN A 117 -2.68 -7.29 -20.96
CA ASN A 117 -2.05 -6.98 -22.23
C ASN A 117 -0.61 -6.49 -22.11
N ASP A 118 -0.11 -6.25 -20.90
CA ASP A 118 1.25 -5.78 -20.64
C ASP A 118 1.92 -6.64 -19.55
N GLU A 119 2.86 -7.48 -19.96
CA GLU A 119 3.56 -8.40 -19.06
C GLU A 119 4.57 -7.71 -18.14
N GLU A 120 4.89 -6.43 -18.37
CA GLU A 120 5.77 -5.65 -17.49
C GLU A 120 5.02 -5.08 -16.28
N ILE A 121 3.68 -5.08 -16.31
CA ILE A 121 2.83 -4.57 -15.25
C ILE A 121 2.44 -5.71 -14.30
N ASP A 122 2.90 -5.65 -13.06
CA ASP A 122 2.59 -6.63 -12.02
C ASP A 122 1.44 -6.19 -11.09
N CYS A 123 1.23 -4.88 -10.93
CA CYS A 123 0.26 -4.32 -9.98
C CYS A 123 -0.38 -3.05 -10.50
N ILE A 124 -1.71 -2.96 -10.45
CA ILE A 124 -2.46 -1.72 -10.70
C ILE A 124 -3.41 -1.47 -9.53
N PHE A 125 -3.42 -0.24 -9.03
CA PHE A 125 -4.40 0.25 -8.06
C PHE A 125 -5.36 1.21 -8.73
N GLY A 126 -6.64 1.10 -8.42
CA GLY A 126 -7.60 2.15 -8.71
C GLY A 126 -7.30 3.38 -7.87
N SER A 127 -7.52 4.56 -8.44
CA SER A 127 -7.45 5.81 -7.69
C SER A 127 -8.72 6.63 -7.89
N ARG A 128 -9.34 7.01 -6.78
CA ARG A 128 -10.50 7.92 -6.76
C ARG A 128 -10.08 9.37 -6.98
N TYR A 129 -8.78 9.69 -6.97
CA TYR A 129 -8.26 11.05 -7.04
C TYR A 129 -7.61 11.38 -8.38
N LEU A 130 -7.31 10.41 -9.22
CA LEU A 130 -6.91 10.64 -10.61
C LEU A 130 -8.12 11.10 -11.44
N SER A 131 -7.86 12.02 -12.38
CA SER A 131 -8.91 12.68 -13.17
C SER A 131 -9.54 11.81 -14.24
N GLY A 132 -10.69 12.25 -14.77
CA GLY A 132 -11.33 11.70 -15.96
C GLY A 132 -12.51 10.74 -15.72
N LYS A 133 -12.79 10.37 -14.47
CA LYS A 133 -13.91 9.50 -14.10
C LYS A 133 -14.95 10.23 -13.24
N LEU A 134 -16.18 9.74 -13.24
CA LEU A 134 -17.26 10.33 -12.45
C LEU A 134 -17.07 10.04 -10.96
N LYS A 135 -17.32 11.06 -10.14
CA LYS A 135 -17.24 10.95 -8.69
C LYS A 135 -18.44 11.59 -8.03
N LYS A 136 -19.01 10.88 -7.06
CA LYS A 136 -20.01 11.41 -6.13
C LYS A 136 -19.36 11.54 -4.75
N HIS A 137 -19.10 12.78 -4.34
CA HIS A 137 -18.54 13.09 -3.03
C HIS A 137 -19.65 13.21 -1.98
N ASN A 138 -19.42 12.65 -0.79
CA ASN A 138 -20.38 12.75 0.33
C ASN A 138 -19.76 13.31 1.61
N TYR A 139 -18.47 13.11 1.86
CA TYR A 139 -17.86 13.43 3.16
C TYR A 139 -16.47 14.01 3.00
N PHE A 140 -16.36 15.32 3.17
CA PHE A 140 -15.10 16.07 3.09
C PHE A 140 -14.04 15.55 4.06
N ILE A 141 -14.41 15.27 5.31
CA ILE A 141 -13.47 14.79 6.34
C ILE A 141 -12.86 13.44 5.97
N ASN A 142 -13.67 12.51 5.45
CA ASN A 142 -13.16 11.19 5.04
C ASN A 142 -12.18 11.31 3.85
N GLU A 143 -12.45 12.21 2.92
CA GLU A 143 -11.56 12.47 1.79
C GLU A 143 -10.25 13.12 2.27
N LEU A 144 -10.33 14.08 3.17
CA LEU A 144 -9.15 14.75 3.75
C LEU A 144 -8.25 13.72 4.49
N ILE A 145 -8.85 12.88 5.33
CA ILE A 145 -8.11 11.81 6.05
C ILE A 145 -7.49 10.84 5.07
N GLY A 146 -8.20 10.41 4.03
CA GLY A 146 -7.66 9.51 3.01
C GLY A 146 -6.45 10.09 2.28
N LYS A 147 -6.52 11.36 1.88
CA LYS A 147 -5.40 12.08 1.25
C LYS A 147 -4.22 12.25 2.20
N LEU A 148 -4.48 12.59 3.47
CA LEU A 148 -3.43 12.72 4.48
C LEU A 148 -2.74 11.38 4.75
N ASN A 149 -3.47 10.30 4.86
CA ASN A 149 -2.91 8.95 5.01
C ASN A 149 -2.03 8.57 3.81
N THR A 150 -2.49 8.88 2.59
CA THR A 150 -1.71 8.64 1.37
C THR A 150 -0.42 9.47 1.37
N LEU A 151 -0.49 10.75 1.77
CA LEU A 151 0.70 11.60 1.92
C LEU A 151 1.71 11.01 2.92
N ILE A 152 1.25 10.59 4.09
CA ILE A 152 2.11 9.98 5.12
C ILE A 152 2.73 8.67 4.60
N PHE A 153 1.93 7.84 3.91
CA PHE A 153 2.43 6.63 3.26
C PHE A 153 3.55 6.95 2.26
N ASN A 154 3.33 7.93 1.39
CA ASN A 154 4.30 8.36 0.40
C ASN A 154 5.60 8.84 1.05
N LEU A 155 5.51 9.63 2.13
CA LEU A 155 6.68 10.05 2.91
C LEU A 155 7.41 8.87 3.54
N PHE A 156 6.69 7.88 4.08
CA PHE A 156 7.29 6.72 4.75
C PHE A 156 7.96 5.75 3.78
N PHE A 157 7.41 5.59 2.58
CA PHE A 157 7.86 4.57 1.62
C PHE A 157 8.54 5.17 0.37
N GLY A 158 8.70 6.49 0.30
CA GLY A 158 9.32 7.17 -0.85
C GLY A 158 8.52 6.98 -2.14
N GLN A 159 7.20 7.07 -2.06
CA GLN A 159 6.28 6.87 -3.17
C GLN A 159 5.58 8.16 -3.57
N SER A 160 4.83 8.12 -4.67
CA SER A 160 3.99 9.23 -5.15
C SER A 160 2.59 8.76 -5.54
N LEU A 161 2.02 7.82 -4.75
CA LEU A 161 0.67 7.30 -4.97
C LEU A 161 -0.36 8.39 -4.69
N SER A 162 -1.49 8.33 -5.39
CA SER A 162 -2.60 9.26 -5.22
C SER A 162 -3.68 8.74 -4.27
N ASP A 163 -3.88 7.40 -4.16
CA ASP A 163 -4.93 6.80 -3.34
C ASP A 163 -4.61 5.37 -2.85
N ILE A 164 -3.99 5.25 -1.69
CA ILE A 164 -3.69 3.93 -1.10
C ILE A 164 -4.95 3.18 -0.61
N HIS A 165 -6.07 3.91 -0.37
CA HIS A 165 -7.27 3.35 0.24
C HIS A 165 -8.33 2.88 -0.75
N CYS A 166 -8.11 3.00 -2.06
CA CYS A 166 -9.05 2.46 -3.04
C CYS A 166 -9.11 0.94 -2.92
N GLY A 167 -10.32 0.37 -2.77
CA GLY A 167 -10.53 -1.08 -2.64
C GLY A 167 -10.22 -1.86 -3.92
N LEU A 168 -10.33 -1.21 -5.10
CA LEU A 168 -10.04 -1.82 -6.39
C LEU A 168 -8.53 -1.93 -6.60
N LYS A 169 -8.03 -3.17 -6.57
CA LYS A 169 -6.62 -3.49 -6.79
C LYS A 169 -6.50 -4.79 -7.58
N ILE A 170 -5.57 -4.83 -8.52
CA ILE A 170 -5.21 -6.05 -9.23
C ILE A 170 -3.70 -6.25 -9.15
N PHE A 171 -3.28 -7.49 -8.99
CA PHE A 171 -1.87 -7.86 -9.00
C PHE A 171 -1.67 -9.29 -9.49
N SER A 172 -0.47 -9.57 -9.98
CA SER A 172 -0.11 -10.90 -10.46
C SER A 172 -0.05 -11.93 -9.33
N ARG A 173 -0.25 -13.21 -9.64
CA ARG A 173 -0.07 -14.33 -8.70
C ARG A 173 1.32 -14.35 -8.12
N ASP A 174 2.33 -13.98 -8.89
CA ASP A 174 3.72 -13.93 -8.44
C ASP A 174 3.92 -12.86 -7.36
N VAL A 175 3.26 -11.70 -7.47
CA VAL A 175 3.21 -10.70 -6.40
C VAL A 175 2.53 -11.26 -5.15
N TYR A 176 1.34 -11.85 -5.30
CA TYR A 176 0.62 -12.41 -4.16
C TYR A 176 1.44 -13.45 -3.39
N ASN A 177 2.16 -14.31 -4.10
CA ASN A 177 2.98 -15.35 -3.48
C ASN A 177 4.20 -14.79 -2.70
N LYS A 178 4.61 -13.54 -2.96
CA LYS A 178 5.74 -12.90 -2.29
C LYS A 178 5.33 -11.97 -1.15
N ILE A 179 4.08 -11.49 -1.14
CA ILE A 179 3.59 -10.65 -0.07
C ILE A 179 3.01 -11.50 1.08
N ASN A 180 3.17 -11.00 2.31
CA ASN A 180 2.64 -11.65 3.50
C ASN A 180 1.63 -10.75 4.19
N LEU A 181 0.36 -10.84 3.77
CA LEU A 181 -0.72 -10.03 4.32
C LEU A 181 -1.11 -10.54 5.71
N SER A 182 -1.11 -9.65 6.69
CA SER A 182 -1.35 -9.99 8.10
C SER A 182 -2.54 -9.24 8.72
N VAL A 183 -2.98 -8.16 8.11
CA VAL A 183 -4.04 -7.30 8.64
C VAL A 183 -5.43 -7.88 8.33
N ASN A 184 -6.32 -7.88 9.33
CA ASN A 184 -7.65 -8.49 9.21
C ASN A 184 -8.75 -7.49 8.84
N ASP A 185 -8.59 -6.21 9.14
CA ASP A 185 -9.59 -5.17 8.95
C ASP A 185 -9.30 -4.24 7.77
N PHE A 186 -9.80 -3.00 7.81
CA PHE A 186 -9.61 -1.97 6.77
C PHE A 186 -8.16 -1.46 6.64
N GLY A 187 -7.23 -1.87 7.49
CA GLY A 187 -5.79 -1.64 7.29
C GLY A 187 -5.19 -2.50 6.18
N LEU A 188 -5.95 -3.45 5.62
CA LEU A 188 -5.53 -4.28 4.51
C LEU A 188 -4.97 -3.48 3.33
N GLU A 189 -5.59 -2.35 2.99
CA GLU A 189 -5.16 -1.52 1.85
C GLU A 189 -3.73 -0.98 2.02
N ILE A 190 -3.41 -0.59 3.26
CA ILE A 190 -2.06 -0.14 3.64
C ILE A 190 -1.08 -1.31 3.63
N ASP A 191 -1.50 -2.47 4.15
CA ASP A 191 -0.67 -3.68 4.21
C ASP A 191 -0.29 -4.15 2.81
N ILE A 192 -1.27 -4.24 1.89
CA ILE A 192 -1.02 -4.61 0.47
C ILE A 192 0.00 -3.66 -0.16
N ALA A 193 -0.23 -2.34 -0.10
CA ALA A 193 0.66 -1.35 -0.70
C ALA A 193 2.08 -1.43 -0.11
N ALA A 194 2.20 -1.52 1.22
CA ALA A 194 3.48 -1.62 1.90
C ALA A 194 4.24 -2.90 1.55
N GLN A 195 3.55 -4.05 1.49
CA GLN A 195 4.16 -5.33 1.15
C GLN A 195 4.64 -5.37 -0.30
N ILE A 196 3.86 -4.84 -1.24
CA ILE A 196 4.25 -4.73 -2.66
C ILE A 196 5.54 -3.94 -2.80
N ILE A 197 5.61 -2.74 -2.19
CA ILE A 197 6.78 -1.86 -2.26
C ILE A 197 8.00 -2.49 -1.57
N LYS A 198 7.81 -3.12 -0.41
CA LYS A 198 8.89 -3.82 0.32
C LYS A 198 9.50 -4.97 -0.49
N ASN A 199 8.72 -5.60 -1.36
CA ASN A 199 9.17 -6.64 -2.27
C ASN A 199 9.71 -6.11 -3.60
N ASN A 200 9.89 -4.79 -3.72
CA ASN A 200 10.44 -4.08 -4.90
C ASN A 200 9.59 -4.19 -6.17
N TYR A 201 8.27 -4.32 -6.04
CA TYR A 201 7.34 -4.18 -7.15
C TYR A 201 6.89 -2.73 -7.31
N PHE A 202 6.57 -2.35 -8.54
CA PHE A 202 5.99 -1.06 -8.86
C PHE A 202 4.48 -1.11 -8.82
N ILE A 203 3.85 -0.02 -8.34
CA ILE A 203 2.39 0.15 -8.35
C ILE A 203 2.06 1.19 -9.42
N TYR A 204 1.26 0.79 -10.39
CA TYR A 204 0.64 1.68 -11.36
C TYR A 204 -0.72 2.13 -10.83
N GLU A 205 -1.18 3.32 -11.20
CA GLU A 205 -2.51 3.81 -10.79
C GLU A 205 -3.36 4.17 -12.01
N VAL A 206 -4.64 3.81 -11.94
CA VAL A 206 -5.66 4.13 -12.95
C VAL A 206 -6.81 4.85 -12.25
N GLY A 207 -7.28 5.96 -12.83
CA GLY A 207 -8.46 6.67 -12.31
C GLY A 207 -9.72 5.81 -12.40
N VAL A 208 -10.53 5.79 -11.33
CA VAL A 208 -11.77 5.01 -11.25
C VAL A 208 -12.96 5.87 -10.88
N SER A 209 -14.14 5.47 -11.33
CA SER A 209 -15.42 6.06 -10.92
C SER A 209 -15.69 5.72 -9.46
N TYR A 210 -16.26 6.67 -8.72
CA TYR A 210 -16.53 6.47 -7.30
C TYR A 210 -17.88 7.06 -6.90
N PHE A 211 -18.76 6.23 -6.37
CA PHE A 211 -20.11 6.60 -5.96
C PHE A 211 -20.31 6.38 -4.46
N SER A 212 -19.76 7.31 -3.66
CA SER A 212 -19.81 7.20 -2.20
C SER A 212 -21.23 7.01 -1.68
N ARG A 213 -21.42 6.01 -0.82
CA ARG A 213 -22.68 5.72 -0.11
C ARG A 213 -22.85 6.65 1.09
N THR A 214 -24.11 6.85 1.48
CA THR A 214 -24.43 7.50 2.76
C THR A 214 -24.42 6.49 3.90
N VAL A 215 -24.35 6.96 5.16
CA VAL A 215 -24.48 6.09 6.35
C VAL A 215 -25.80 5.34 6.33
N LYS A 216 -26.91 5.99 5.89
CA LYS A 216 -28.23 5.35 5.72
C LYS A 216 -28.22 4.25 4.66
N ALA A 217 -27.31 4.31 3.71
CA ALA A 217 -27.13 3.30 2.66
C ALA A 217 -26.06 2.24 3.03
N GLY A 218 -25.71 2.11 4.31
CA GLY A 218 -24.83 1.05 4.80
C GLY A 218 -23.34 1.35 4.79
N LYS A 219 -22.91 2.63 4.73
CA LYS A 219 -21.47 2.96 4.85
C LYS A 219 -20.93 2.55 6.22
N LYS A 220 -19.93 1.67 6.22
CA LYS A 220 -19.38 1.04 7.43
C LYS A 220 -18.14 1.74 7.99
N ILE A 221 -17.39 2.46 7.15
CA ILE A 221 -16.16 3.14 7.55
C ILE A 221 -16.45 4.32 8.48
N THR A 222 -15.83 4.30 9.66
CA THR A 222 -15.97 5.31 10.70
C THR A 222 -14.70 6.15 10.87
N TRP A 223 -14.77 7.24 11.64
CA TRP A 223 -13.58 8.03 11.99
C TRP A 223 -12.55 7.23 12.82
N VAL A 224 -13.00 6.22 13.56
CA VAL A 224 -12.12 5.30 14.31
C VAL A 224 -11.23 4.49 13.35
N ASP A 225 -11.77 4.07 12.20
CA ASP A 225 -10.99 3.37 11.19
C ASP A 225 -9.92 4.29 10.57
N GLY A 226 -10.23 5.60 10.47
CA GLY A 226 -9.25 6.62 10.12
C GLY A 226 -8.08 6.69 11.11
N LEU A 227 -8.34 6.63 12.42
CA LEU A 227 -7.28 6.59 13.43
C LEU A 227 -6.48 5.28 13.40
N LYS A 228 -7.14 4.14 13.19
CA LYS A 228 -6.46 2.85 13.02
C LYS A 228 -5.52 2.86 11.83
N SER A 229 -5.83 3.61 10.76
CA SER A 229 -4.97 3.72 9.58
C SER A 229 -3.58 4.28 9.95
N TYR A 230 -3.48 5.25 10.87
CA TYR A 230 -2.19 5.74 11.35
C TYR A 230 -1.39 4.68 12.08
N TYR A 231 -2.06 3.84 12.89
CA TYR A 231 -1.39 2.70 13.52
C TYR A 231 -0.85 1.72 12.46
N TYR A 232 -1.62 1.39 11.41
CA TYR A 232 -1.17 0.50 10.36
C TYR A 232 -0.03 1.09 9.52
N LEU A 233 -0.06 2.40 9.24
CA LEU A 233 1.05 3.12 8.60
C LEU A 233 2.33 3.00 9.43
N PHE A 234 2.21 3.28 10.73
CA PHE A 234 3.33 3.15 11.65
C PHE A 234 3.83 1.69 11.75
N LYS A 235 2.92 0.74 11.94
CA LYS A 235 3.24 -0.68 12.00
C LYS A 235 3.97 -1.14 10.73
N ALA A 236 3.40 -0.87 9.55
CA ALA A 236 3.98 -1.26 8.28
C ALA A 236 5.38 -0.66 8.07
N ARG A 237 5.61 0.56 8.53
CA ARG A 237 6.90 1.22 8.34
C ARG A 237 7.94 0.83 9.39
N PHE A 238 7.54 0.66 10.66
CA PHE A 238 8.47 0.55 11.78
C PHE A 238 8.49 -0.83 12.43
N LEU A 239 7.33 -1.43 12.68
CA LEU A 239 7.26 -2.69 13.41
C LEU A 239 7.50 -3.91 12.51
N ASP A 240 7.05 -3.86 11.27
CA ASP A 240 7.20 -4.95 10.30
C ASP A 240 8.52 -4.86 9.49
N ASN A 241 9.50 -4.11 10.02
CA ASN A 241 10.81 -3.94 9.39
C ASN A 241 11.94 -4.64 10.18
N SER A 242 13.11 -4.76 9.53
CA SER A 242 14.30 -5.29 10.21
C SER A 242 14.72 -4.38 11.36
N THR A 243 15.30 -4.99 12.40
CA THR A 243 15.88 -4.27 13.56
C THR A 243 16.85 -3.16 13.12
N SER A 244 17.62 -3.40 12.06
CA SER A 244 18.53 -2.42 11.46
C SER A 244 17.83 -1.14 10.99
N THR A 245 16.66 -1.26 10.38
CA THR A 245 15.86 -0.09 9.94
C THR A 245 15.28 0.65 11.16
N ILE A 246 14.77 -0.08 12.15
CA ILE A 246 14.22 0.52 13.38
C ILE A 246 15.29 1.34 14.09
N ILE A 247 16.50 0.78 14.29
CA ILE A 247 17.61 1.47 14.93
C ILE A 247 18.00 2.73 14.14
N SER A 248 18.05 2.66 12.79
CA SER A 248 18.38 3.83 11.96
C SER A 248 17.39 4.98 12.15
N ILE A 249 16.11 4.69 12.29
CA ILE A 249 15.05 5.68 12.49
C ILE A 249 15.24 6.48 13.79
N PHE A 250 15.67 5.81 14.86
CA PHE A 250 15.90 6.48 16.14
C PHE A 250 17.24 7.20 16.22
N ILE A 251 18.30 6.62 15.66
CA ILE A 251 19.66 7.19 15.76
C ILE A 251 19.81 8.40 14.82
N SER A 252 19.26 8.35 13.59
CA SER A 252 19.50 9.40 12.61
C SER A 252 19.01 10.79 13.03
N PRO A 253 17.81 10.97 13.62
CA PRO A 253 17.36 12.28 14.07
C PRO A 253 18.24 12.85 15.19
N ILE A 254 18.64 11.99 16.14
CA ILE A 254 19.49 12.41 17.27
C ILE A 254 20.81 12.93 16.76
N TYR A 255 21.46 12.18 15.86
CA TYR A 255 22.74 12.57 15.28
C TYR A 255 22.63 13.86 14.45
N MET A 256 21.61 13.96 13.61
CA MET A 256 21.40 15.15 12.77
C MET A 256 21.05 16.39 13.61
N THR A 257 20.33 16.24 14.72
CA THR A 257 20.11 17.34 15.67
C THR A 257 21.45 17.83 16.26
N TYR A 258 22.33 16.90 16.63
CA TYR A 258 23.69 17.23 17.08
C TYR A 258 24.46 18.01 15.99
N VAL A 259 24.40 17.55 14.73
CA VAL A 259 24.99 18.31 13.60
C VAL A 259 24.38 19.70 13.47
N GLY A 260 23.05 19.82 13.57
CA GLY A 260 22.35 21.11 13.52
C GLY A 260 22.77 22.10 14.60
N SER A 261 23.24 21.61 15.76
CA SER A 261 23.73 22.47 16.85
C SER A 261 25.00 23.25 16.53
N TYR A 262 25.73 22.88 15.49
CA TYR A 262 26.90 23.64 15.00
C TYR A 262 26.53 24.87 14.16
N PHE A 263 25.27 25.04 13.78
CA PHE A 263 24.81 26.10 12.91
C PHE A 263 24.06 27.17 13.72
N GLY A 264 24.49 28.42 13.59
CA GLY A 264 23.83 29.57 14.21
C GLY A 264 24.11 29.75 15.72
N MET A 265 23.58 30.83 16.27
CA MET A 265 23.58 31.18 17.68
C MET A 265 22.17 31.60 18.13
N GLY A 266 21.83 31.38 19.41
CA GLY A 266 20.53 31.74 19.96
C GLY A 266 19.36 31.07 19.25
N LEU A 267 18.33 31.84 18.81
CA LEU A 267 17.16 31.34 18.11
C LEU A 267 17.51 30.67 16.77
N GLY A 268 18.57 31.14 16.09
CA GLY A 268 19.07 30.51 14.86
C GLY A 268 19.55 29.09 15.09
N ASN A 269 20.26 28.83 16.19
CA ASN A 269 20.68 27.48 16.56
C ASN A 269 19.49 26.55 16.77
N THR A 270 18.46 27.00 17.51
CA THR A 270 17.24 26.20 17.72
C THR A 270 16.55 25.85 16.40
N LEU A 271 16.43 26.79 15.49
CA LEU A 271 15.82 26.57 14.18
C LEU A 271 16.62 25.54 13.37
N PHE A 272 17.96 25.64 13.33
CA PHE A 272 18.80 24.67 12.64
C PHE A 272 18.70 23.28 13.27
N MET A 273 18.67 23.19 14.59
CA MET A 273 18.47 21.88 15.27
C MET A 273 17.16 21.22 14.86
N ILE A 274 16.05 21.98 14.77
CA ILE A 274 14.74 21.47 14.30
C ILE A 274 14.82 20.99 12.84
N ILE A 275 15.40 21.81 11.96
CA ILE A 275 15.54 21.47 10.53
C ILE A 275 16.37 20.20 10.37
N PHE A 276 17.52 20.10 11.07
CA PHE A 276 18.38 18.92 10.97
C PHE A 276 17.75 17.69 11.63
N PHE A 277 16.95 17.85 12.69
CA PHE A 277 16.15 16.77 13.24
C PHE A 277 15.19 16.19 12.20
N LEU A 278 14.47 17.04 11.48
CA LEU A 278 13.56 16.61 10.40
C LEU A 278 14.30 15.92 9.25
N ILE A 279 15.48 16.44 8.86
CA ILE A 279 16.35 15.80 7.87
C ILE A 279 16.79 14.41 8.38
N GLY A 280 17.18 14.30 9.66
CA GLY A 280 17.54 13.03 10.28
C GLY A 280 16.40 12.02 10.29
N LEU A 281 15.16 12.46 10.52
CA LEU A 281 13.98 11.61 10.40
C LEU A 281 13.83 11.06 8.97
N ILE A 282 13.98 11.91 7.96
CA ILE A 282 13.89 11.50 6.55
C ILE A 282 14.99 10.47 6.22
N ILE A 283 16.23 10.73 6.64
CA ILE A 283 17.35 9.79 6.46
C ILE A 283 17.05 8.45 7.14
N GLY A 284 16.63 8.47 8.41
CA GLY A 284 16.31 7.26 9.16
C GLY A 284 15.17 6.45 8.53
N LEU A 285 14.18 7.15 7.96
CA LEU A 285 13.04 6.52 7.29
C LEU A 285 13.44 5.80 5.98
N HIS A 286 14.44 6.29 5.28
CA HIS A 286 14.81 5.80 3.94
C HIS A 286 16.12 5.03 3.89
N THR A 287 16.85 4.93 5.00
CA THR A 287 18.12 4.23 5.05
C THR A 287 18.12 3.11 6.09
N LYS A 288 19.00 2.13 5.90
CA LYS A 288 19.32 1.12 6.92
C LYS A 288 20.51 1.60 7.74
N ILE A 289 20.75 0.97 8.90
CA ILE A 289 21.75 1.42 9.86
C ILE A 289 23.13 1.62 9.25
N ILE A 290 23.60 0.70 8.39
CA ILE A 290 24.92 0.81 7.77
C ILE A 290 25.01 2.06 6.88
N SER A 291 23.97 2.31 6.08
CA SER A 291 23.89 3.50 5.22
C SER A 291 23.85 4.79 6.03
N SER A 292 23.09 4.81 7.13
CA SER A 292 23.04 5.97 8.05
C SER A 292 24.40 6.21 8.72
N MET A 293 25.03 5.15 9.25
CA MET A 293 26.35 5.27 9.88
C MET A 293 27.42 5.75 8.90
N THR A 294 27.38 5.31 7.64
CA THR A 294 28.30 5.79 6.60
C THR A 294 28.11 7.28 6.34
N ILE A 295 26.88 7.75 6.20
CA ILE A 295 26.59 9.18 6.04
C ILE A 295 27.11 9.96 7.24
N PHE A 296 26.85 9.48 8.47
CA PHE A 296 27.26 10.15 9.70
C PHE A 296 28.80 10.21 9.87
N LEU A 297 29.50 9.12 9.55
CA LEU A 297 30.95 9.10 9.57
C LEU A 297 31.53 10.13 8.58
N ILE A 298 30.99 10.22 7.37
CA ILE A 298 31.45 11.16 6.34
C ILE A 298 31.17 12.60 6.79
N ILE A 299 30.02 12.90 7.38
CA ILE A 299 29.71 14.23 7.93
C ILE A 299 30.68 14.57 9.09
N TYR A 300 30.93 13.61 10.00
CA TYR A 300 31.88 13.80 11.09
C TYR A 300 33.28 14.13 10.56
N LEU A 301 33.78 13.39 9.58
CA LEU A 301 35.04 13.70 8.92
C LEU A 301 35.03 15.12 8.33
N GLY A 302 33.93 15.53 7.67
CA GLY A 302 33.78 16.90 7.18
C GLY A 302 33.84 17.96 8.30
N SER A 303 33.36 17.65 9.49
CA SER A 303 33.39 18.57 10.62
C SER A 303 34.78 18.83 11.19
N LEU A 304 35.75 18.01 10.84
CA LEU A 304 37.17 18.19 11.22
C LEU A 304 37.92 19.19 10.34
N PHE A 305 37.31 19.60 9.20
CA PHE A 305 37.95 20.53 8.27
C PHE A 305 37.40 21.95 8.43
N GLY A 306 38.33 22.92 8.58
CA GLY A 306 38.03 24.35 8.63
C GLY A 306 37.46 24.83 9.98
N ASP A 307 37.40 26.16 10.08
CA ASP A 307 36.87 26.88 11.25
C ASP A 307 35.76 27.84 10.79
N GLY A 308 34.82 28.18 11.65
CA GLY A 308 33.72 29.13 11.37
C GLY A 308 32.91 28.76 10.13
N GLN A 309 32.82 29.67 9.16
CA GLN A 309 32.03 29.44 7.93
C GLN A 309 32.61 28.32 7.04
N GLY A 310 33.94 28.13 7.05
CA GLY A 310 34.59 27.05 6.33
C GLY A 310 34.16 25.66 6.84
N LYS A 311 33.99 25.53 8.16
CA LYS A 311 33.50 24.30 8.78
C LYS A 311 32.06 23.99 8.35
N VAL A 312 31.19 24.99 8.28
CA VAL A 312 29.81 24.85 7.84
C VAL A 312 29.76 24.33 6.41
N LEU A 313 30.54 24.94 5.50
CA LEU A 313 30.59 24.53 4.10
C LEU A 313 31.13 23.12 3.93
N SER A 314 32.19 22.75 4.70
CA SER A 314 32.71 21.39 4.64
C SER A 314 31.73 20.33 5.14
N VAL A 315 31.03 20.57 6.24
CA VAL A 315 29.98 19.67 6.74
C VAL A 315 28.89 19.46 5.68
N PHE A 316 28.45 20.55 5.03
CA PHE A 316 27.41 20.45 4.00
C PHE A 316 27.90 19.68 2.75
N PHE A 317 29.12 19.94 2.29
CA PHE A 317 29.72 19.21 1.20
C PHE A 317 29.83 17.71 1.51
N PHE A 318 30.37 17.36 2.67
CA PHE A 318 30.51 15.96 3.07
C PHE A 318 29.16 15.26 3.31
N PHE A 319 28.12 15.98 3.71
CA PHE A 319 26.77 15.44 3.78
C PHE A 319 26.25 15.00 2.39
N ILE A 320 26.35 15.88 1.39
CA ILE A 320 25.95 15.56 0.01
C ILE A 320 26.80 14.41 -0.54
N PHE A 321 28.12 14.45 -0.31
CA PHE A 321 29.05 13.41 -0.72
C PHE A 321 28.73 12.07 -0.05
N GLY A 322 28.34 12.07 1.24
CA GLY A 322 27.91 10.88 1.96
C GLY A 322 26.69 10.22 1.34
N ILE A 323 25.67 11.00 0.99
CA ILE A 323 24.48 10.51 0.28
C ILE A 323 24.85 9.89 -1.08
N TYR A 324 25.73 10.57 -1.84
CA TYR A 324 26.19 10.08 -3.13
C TYR A 324 26.92 8.72 -3.00
N ILE A 325 27.86 8.61 -2.06
CA ILE A 325 28.63 7.38 -1.81
C ILE A 325 27.72 6.22 -1.43
N VAL A 326 26.78 6.45 -0.48
CA VAL A 326 25.84 5.42 -0.06
C VAL A 326 24.98 4.94 -1.22
N ASN A 327 24.48 5.85 -2.04
CA ASN A 327 23.67 5.47 -3.21
C ASN A 327 24.49 4.68 -4.25
N LYS A 328 25.76 5.03 -4.44
CA LYS A 328 26.68 4.30 -5.35
C LYS A 328 26.95 2.89 -4.81
N ILE A 329 27.27 2.75 -3.53
CA ILE A 329 27.51 1.45 -2.88
C ILE A 329 26.26 0.58 -2.97
N ARG A 330 25.07 1.15 -2.66
CA ARG A 330 23.80 0.43 -2.74
C ARG A 330 23.51 -0.14 -4.13
N LYS A 331 23.75 0.65 -5.20
CA LYS A 331 23.61 0.19 -6.58
C LYS A 331 24.57 -0.97 -6.91
N GLU A 332 25.80 -0.88 -6.44
CA GLU A 332 26.83 -1.87 -6.70
C GLU A 332 26.58 -3.18 -5.95
N VAL A 333 26.14 -3.10 -4.69
CA VAL A 333 25.75 -4.28 -3.90
C VAL A 333 24.52 -4.96 -4.50
N LYS A 334 23.50 -4.23 -4.95
CA LYS A 334 22.35 -4.82 -5.65
C LYS A 334 22.76 -5.55 -6.94
N ARG A 335 23.72 -5.00 -7.68
CA ARG A 335 24.19 -5.58 -8.94
C ARG A 335 25.03 -6.84 -8.74
N ASN A 336 25.93 -6.85 -7.76
CA ASN A 336 26.95 -7.87 -7.60
C ASN A 336 26.65 -8.88 -6.48
N TYR A 337 25.82 -8.49 -5.49
CA TYR A 337 25.60 -9.27 -4.26
C TYR A 337 24.16 -9.14 -3.80
N SER A 338 23.23 -9.74 -4.56
CA SER A 338 21.79 -9.68 -4.23
C SER A 338 21.46 -10.14 -2.81
N ASN A 339 22.21 -11.12 -2.28
CA ASN A 339 22.03 -11.66 -0.93
C ASN A 339 22.40 -10.68 0.21
N LEU A 340 23.18 -9.62 -0.09
CA LEU A 340 23.57 -8.60 0.89
C LEU A 340 22.77 -7.31 0.77
N SER A 341 21.86 -7.21 -0.18
CA SER A 341 21.05 -5.99 -0.41
C SER A 341 20.15 -5.63 0.78
N HIS A 342 19.90 -6.58 1.71
CA HIS A 342 19.11 -6.33 2.92
C HIS A 342 19.86 -5.49 3.97
N LEU A 343 21.19 -5.32 3.86
CA LEU A 343 22.02 -4.55 4.80
C LEU A 343 22.13 -3.06 4.43
N PHE A 344 21.79 -2.69 3.17
CA PHE A 344 21.95 -1.32 2.65
C PHE A 344 20.62 -0.65 2.32
#